data_44ef0adb4ad1bcfa6b677660d190f6b2
#
_entry.id   44ef0adb4ad1bcfa6b677660d190f6b2
#
_cell.length_a   1.000
_cell.length_b   1.000
_cell.length_c   1.000
_cell.angle_alpha   90.00
_cell.angle_beta   90.00
_cell.angle_gamma   90.00
#
_symmetry.space_group_name_H-M   'P 1'
#
loop_
_entity.id
_entity.type
_entity.pdbx_description
1 polymer ?
#
loop_
_entity_poly.entity_id
_entity_poly.type
_entity_poly.pdbx_seq_one_letter_code
_entity_poly.pdbx_strand_id
1 'polypeptide(L)'
;MRNIKLTIEYDGKRYSGWQRLGNSEKTIQGKIESILTQMTGEPIEIIGSGRTDAGTHARGQVANFKTTSSLTTTEMLSFLNRYLPGDIVVKEVTEMPERFHARYNATGKQYSYYVWNSPIPNAFERYHSFHFPKALDQEKMEQACQKLIGTHDFIGFSALKKNKKSTTRTIEKITIERNGEMLQFTFVGNGFLHKMVRILVGTLLEIGAGTKELALSLIHISEPTRPR
;
A
#
# COMPACT_ATOMS: atom_id res chain seq x y z
N MET A 1 19.91 22.37 -5.99
CA MET A 1 19.56 21.42 -4.90
C MET A 1 19.33 20.07 -5.56
N ARG A 2 19.95 19.01 -5.06
CA ARG A 2 19.80 17.64 -5.59
C ARG A 2 18.47 17.05 -5.19
N ASN A 3 17.85 16.24 -6.04
CA ASN A 3 16.59 15.55 -5.77
C ASN A 3 16.85 14.04 -5.76
N ILE A 4 16.69 13.41 -4.62
CA ILE A 4 17.07 12.02 -4.37
C ILE A 4 15.81 11.16 -4.23
N LYS A 5 15.70 10.12 -5.06
CA LYS A 5 14.66 9.09 -4.98
C LYS A 5 15.15 7.94 -4.11
N LEU A 6 14.29 7.45 -3.24
CA LEU A 6 14.47 6.22 -2.47
C LEU A 6 13.42 5.18 -2.88
N THR A 7 13.86 3.93 -3.04
CA THR A 7 12.98 2.75 -3.05
C THR A 7 13.11 2.05 -1.72
N ILE A 8 12.00 1.94 -0.98
CA ILE A 8 11.99 1.59 0.45
C ILE A 8 11.14 0.35 0.66
N GLU A 9 11.65 -0.58 1.45
CA GLU A 9 10.93 -1.74 1.97
C GLU A 9 10.76 -1.59 3.49
N TYR A 10 9.59 -1.94 4.03
CA TYR A 10 9.39 -1.93 5.47
C TYR A 10 8.32 -2.91 5.96
N ASP A 11 8.54 -3.46 7.15
CA ASP A 11 7.52 -4.10 7.96
C ASP A 11 6.78 -3.04 8.78
N GLY A 12 5.56 -2.73 8.36
CA GLY A 12 4.75 -1.67 8.98
C GLY A 12 4.10 -2.03 10.31
N LYS A 13 4.24 -3.28 10.79
CA LYS A 13 3.51 -3.79 11.95
C LYS A 13 3.60 -2.92 13.20
N ARG A 14 4.80 -2.38 13.49
CA ARG A 14 5.07 -1.57 14.67
C ARG A 14 4.80 -0.08 14.48
N TYR A 15 4.33 0.33 13.28
CA TYR A 15 4.19 1.72 12.89
C TYR A 15 2.73 2.14 12.75
N SER A 16 2.46 3.39 13.09
CA SER A 16 1.17 4.06 12.91
C SER A 16 0.88 4.45 11.45
N GLY A 17 1.60 3.84 10.51
CA GLY A 17 1.54 4.08 9.08
C GLY A 17 2.72 4.91 8.56
N TRP A 18 2.60 5.33 7.29
CA TRP A 18 3.64 6.11 6.64
C TRP A 18 3.76 7.52 7.22
N GLN A 19 2.66 8.27 7.23
CA GLN A 19 2.64 9.72 7.45
C GLN A 19 3.13 10.11 8.84
N ARG A 20 4.09 11.06 8.92
CA ARG A 20 4.50 11.68 10.18
C ARG A 20 3.30 12.32 10.89
N LEU A 21 3.19 12.04 12.17
CA LEU A 21 2.18 12.58 13.08
C LEU A 21 2.87 13.48 14.10
N GLY A 22 2.27 14.62 14.42
CA GLY A 22 2.86 15.60 15.34
C GLY A 22 3.07 15.09 16.78
N ASN A 23 2.36 14.01 17.15
CA ASN A 23 2.36 13.43 18.49
C ASN A 23 2.93 12.00 18.54
N SER A 24 3.54 11.49 17.47
CA SER A 24 4.06 10.13 17.43
C SER A 24 5.32 10.02 16.55
N GLU A 25 6.37 9.47 17.15
CA GLU A 25 7.59 9.07 16.44
C GLU A 25 7.48 7.71 15.75
N LYS A 26 6.36 6.99 15.97
CA LYS A 26 6.15 5.63 15.44
C LYS A 26 5.58 5.66 14.01
N THR A 27 6.21 6.42 13.10
CA THR A 27 5.83 6.47 11.69
C THR A 27 7.04 6.21 10.81
N ILE A 28 6.81 5.59 9.63
CA ILE A 28 7.89 5.29 8.67
C ILE A 28 8.56 6.58 8.21
N GLN A 29 7.77 7.59 7.82
CA GLN A 29 8.27 8.88 7.38
C GLN A 29 9.15 9.55 8.45
N GLY A 30 8.68 9.60 9.69
CA GLY A 30 9.44 10.25 10.78
C GLY A 30 10.77 9.55 11.06
N LYS A 31 10.83 8.21 11.01
CA LYS A 31 12.09 7.47 11.19
C LYS A 31 13.09 7.75 10.08
N ILE A 32 12.63 7.76 8.82
CA ILE A 32 13.50 8.06 7.67
C ILE A 32 13.98 9.50 7.71
N GLU A 33 13.11 10.47 7.98
CA GLU A 33 13.47 11.90 8.08
C GLU A 33 14.51 12.15 9.16
N SER A 34 14.38 11.50 10.32
CA SER A 34 15.35 11.60 11.41
C SER A 34 16.76 11.14 10.98
N ILE A 35 16.86 10.00 10.28
CA ILE A 35 18.15 9.48 9.81
C ILE A 35 18.70 10.30 8.64
N LEU A 36 17.83 10.79 7.73
CA LEU A 36 18.24 11.69 6.65
C LEU A 36 18.80 13.00 7.21
N THR A 37 18.16 13.58 8.22
CA THR A 37 18.64 14.79 8.90
C THR A 37 20.00 14.55 9.56
N GLN A 38 20.19 13.40 10.23
CA GLN A 38 21.48 13.02 10.79
C GLN A 38 22.55 12.85 9.72
N MET A 39 22.22 12.26 8.58
CA MET A 39 23.13 12.01 7.46
C MET A 39 23.60 13.30 6.77
N THR A 40 22.70 14.25 6.58
CA THR A 40 22.96 15.46 5.76
C THR A 40 23.34 16.69 6.59
N GLY A 41 23.02 16.69 7.88
CA GLY A 41 23.19 17.83 8.78
C GLY A 41 22.14 18.93 8.57
N GLU A 42 21.13 18.70 7.75
CA GLU A 42 20.06 19.68 7.43
C GLU A 42 18.67 19.05 7.65
N PRO A 43 17.64 19.84 8.03
CA PRO A 43 16.27 19.32 8.17
C PRO A 43 15.76 18.79 6.82
N ILE A 44 15.40 17.52 6.77
CA ILE A 44 14.88 16.86 5.56
C ILE A 44 13.42 16.53 5.72
N GLU A 45 12.62 16.88 4.72
CA GLU A 45 11.25 16.41 4.52
C GLU A 45 11.21 15.44 3.34
N ILE A 46 10.67 14.22 3.55
CA ILE A 46 10.54 13.19 2.52
C ILE A 46 9.10 13.13 1.99
N ILE A 47 8.96 13.05 0.68
CA ILE A 47 7.68 12.96 -0.03
C ILE A 47 7.47 11.53 -0.52
N GLY A 48 6.53 10.80 0.08
CA GLY A 48 6.16 9.45 -0.37
C GLY A 48 5.19 9.45 -1.54
N SER A 49 5.29 8.44 -2.42
CA SER A 49 4.36 8.24 -3.56
C SER A 49 2.94 7.94 -3.09
N GLY A 50 2.78 7.37 -1.90
CA GLY A 50 1.50 7.12 -1.28
C GLY A 50 1.62 6.97 0.23
N ARG A 51 0.48 7.13 0.92
CA ARG A 51 0.38 6.83 2.33
C ARG A 51 -0.02 5.38 2.50
N THR A 52 0.56 4.70 3.48
CA THR A 52 0.11 3.40 3.95
C THR A 52 -0.52 3.56 5.33
N ASP A 53 -1.55 2.78 5.60
CA ASP A 53 -2.24 2.76 6.89
C ASP A 53 -1.38 2.09 7.98
N ALA A 54 -1.76 2.25 9.24
CA ALA A 54 -1.12 1.56 10.36
C ALA A 54 -1.05 0.04 10.12
N GLY A 55 0.10 -0.56 10.40
CA GLY A 55 0.36 -1.98 10.22
C GLY A 55 0.50 -2.45 8.77
N THR A 56 0.48 -1.54 7.77
CA THR A 56 0.65 -1.92 6.37
C THR A 56 2.13 -1.93 6.00
N HIS A 57 2.57 -3.03 5.38
CA HIS A 57 3.94 -3.21 4.88
C HIS A 57 4.12 -2.58 3.49
N ALA A 58 5.35 -2.41 3.04
CA ALA A 58 5.68 -2.10 1.66
C ALA A 58 6.93 -2.88 1.22
N ARG A 59 6.94 -3.33 -0.03
CA ARG A 59 8.11 -3.97 -0.68
C ARG A 59 8.82 -3.04 -1.65
N GLY A 60 8.26 -1.85 -1.91
CA GLY A 60 8.80 -0.90 -2.89
C GLY A 60 8.10 0.46 -2.81
N GLN A 61 7.98 1.04 -1.62
CA GLN A 61 7.53 2.42 -1.48
C GLN A 61 8.54 3.35 -2.11
N VAL A 62 8.09 4.20 -3.03
CA VAL A 62 8.93 5.24 -3.62
C VAL A 62 8.75 6.54 -2.86
N ALA A 63 9.86 7.19 -2.55
CA ALA A 63 9.85 8.51 -1.93
C ALA A 63 10.97 9.38 -2.50
N ASN A 64 10.89 10.69 -2.37
CA ASN A 64 11.98 11.60 -2.72
C ASN A 64 12.16 12.70 -1.69
N PHE A 65 13.36 13.22 -1.62
CA PHE A 65 13.72 14.40 -0.83
C PHE A 65 14.72 15.27 -1.57
N LYS A 66 14.84 16.52 -1.15
CA LYS A 66 15.83 17.46 -1.68
C LYS A 66 16.92 17.69 -0.65
N THR A 67 18.18 17.82 -1.10
CA THR A 67 19.35 18.02 -0.24
C THR A 67 20.43 18.84 -0.95
N THR A 68 21.30 19.51 -0.17
CA THR A 68 22.53 20.15 -0.64
C THR A 68 23.75 19.26 -0.40
N SER A 69 23.59 18.13 0.29
CA SER A 69 24.67 17.20 0.62
C SER A 69 25.42 16.73 -0.62
N SER A 70 26.73 16.64 -0.52
CA SER A 70 27.63 16.13 -1.56
C SER A 70 27.83 14.62 -1.53
N LEU A 71 27.24 13.90 -0.55
CA LEU A 71 27.35 12.45 -0.44
C LEU A 71 26.88 11.77 -1.74
N THR A 72 27.59 10.74 -2.16
CA THR A 72 27.18 9.91 -3.28
C THR A 72 25.95 9.07 -2.93
N THR A 73 25.22 8.60 -3.93
CA THR A 73 24.06 7.72 -3.71
C THR A 73 24.43 6.42 -2.99
N THR A 74 25.66 5.91 -3.21
CA THR A 74 26.18 4.72 -2.53
C THR A 74 26.47 4.99 -1.05
N GLU A 75 27.04 6.14 -0.72
CA GLU A 75 27.26 6.54 0.68
C GLU A 75 25.94 6.74 1.41
N MET A 76 24.96 7.40 0.76
CA MET A 76 23.61 7.58 1.31
C MET A 76 22.93 6.23 1.57
N LEU A 77 22.99 5.28 0.62
CA LEU A 77 22.43 3.94 0.76
C LEU A 77 23.06 3.20 1.95
N SER A 78 24.36 3.24 2.06
CA SER A 78 25.11 2.59 3.14
C SER A 78 24.78 3.19 4.50
N PHE A 79 24.73 4.53 4.59
CA PHE A 79 24.37 5.24 5.82
C PHE A 79 22.94 4.91 6.26
N LEU A 80 21.98 5.02 5.35
CA LEU A 80 20.58 4.75 5.65
C LEU A 80 20.37 3.34 6.19
N ASN A 81 20.92 2.31 5.53
CA ASN A 81 20.75 0.93 5.97
C ASN A 81 21.57 0.57 7.24
N ARG A 82 22.57 1.37 7.58
CA ARG A 82 23.32 1.21 8.84
C ARG A 82 22.55 1.75 10.05
N TYR A 83 21.80 2.86 9.88
CA TYR A 83 21.20 3.57 11.02
C TYR A 83 19.67 3.44 11.09
N LEU A 84 19.00 3.05 10.02
CA LEU A 84 17.58 2.72 10.07
C LEU A 84 17.34 1.46 10.93
N PRO A 85 16.19 1.37 11.61
CA PRO A 85 15.81 0.15 12.31
C PRO A 85 15.64 -1.00 11.30
N GLY A 86 15.94 -2.23 11.71
CA GLY A 86 16.00 -3.41 10.83
C GLY A 86 14.68 -3.78 10.12
N ASP A 87 13.58 -3.13 10.47
CA ASP A 87 12.28 -3.25 9.81
C ASP A 87 12.01 -2.15 8.75
N ILE A 88 12.99 -1.29 8.46
CA ILE A 88 12.97 -0.31 7.36
C ILE A 88 14.28 -0.43 6.58
N VAL A 89 14.19 -0.77 5.30
CA VAL A 89 15.34 -0.97 4.42
C VAL A 89 15.21 -0.08 3.19
N VAL A 90 16.27 0.64 2.84
CA VAL A 90 16.39 1.35 1.57
C VAL A 90 17.05 0.42 0.56
N LYS A 91 16.33 0.05 -0.49
CA LYS A 91 16.81 -0.87 -1.53
C LYS A 91 17.62 -0.17 -2.61
N GLU A 92 17.26 1.09 -2.88
CA GLU A 92 17.88 1.87 -3.95
C GLU A 92 17.86 3.36 -3.60
N VAL A 93 18.93 4.04 -3.95
CA VAL A 93 19.08 5.51 -3.92
C VAL A 93 19.46 5.98 -5.32
N THR A 94 18.66 6.85 -5.93
CA THR A 94 18.89 7.36 -7.29
C THR A 94 18.73 8.86 -7.33
N GLU A 95 19.66 9.56 -7.99
CA GLU A 95 19.50 10.99 -8.25
C GLU A 95 18.54 11.20 -9.42
N MET A 96 17.57 12.08 -9.24
CA MET A 96 16.49 12.35 -10.18
C MET A 96 16.54 13.81 -10.66
N PRO A 97 15.95 14.09 -11.82
CA PRO A 97 15.76 15.49 -12.25
C PRO A 97 15.05 16.32 -11.18
N GLU A 98 15.35 17.60 -11.09
CA GLU A 98 14.84 18.48 -10.04
C GLU A 98 13.30 18.50 -9.93
N ARG A 99 12.61 18.38 -11.06
CA ARG A 99 11.13 18.34 -11.16
C ARG A 99 10.48 17.03 -10.73
N PHE A 100 11.27 15.98 -10.48
CA PHE A 100 10.70 14.69 -10.07
C PHE A 100 9.99 14.81 -8.72
N HIS A 101 8.80 14.22 -8.63
CA HIS A 101 7.99 14.22 -7.43
C HIS A 101 7.34 12.83 -7.27
N ALA A 102 7.75 12.08 -6.25
CA ALA A 102 7.35 10.68 -6.05
C ALA A 102 5.83 10.45 -6.12
N ARG A 103 5.03 11.41 -5.64
CA ARG A 103 3.57 11.29 -5.63
C ARG A 103 2.93 11.60 -6.96
N TYR A 104 3.40 12.64 -7.68
CA TYR A 104 2.77 13.10 -8.92
C TYR A 104 3.27 12.35 -10.15
N ASN A 105 4.47 11.78 -10.09
CA ASN A 105 5.02 10.95 -11.15
C ASN A 105 4.72 9.45 -10.98
N ALA A 106 3.97 9.07 -9.92
CA ALA A 106 3.52 7.70 -9.79
C ALA A 106 2.49 7.36 -10.88
N THR A 107 2.75 6.31 -11.64
CA THR A 107 1.89 5.83 -12.74
C THR A 107 0.81 4.87 -12.26
N GLY A 108 1.06 4.16 -11.17
CA GLY A 108 0.12 3.20 -10.60
C GLY A 108 0.57 2.71 -9.23
N LYS A 109 -0.25 1.88 -8.61
CA LYS A 109 0.02 1.23 -7.33
C LYS A 109 -0.40 -0.22 -7.39
N GLN A 110 0.40 -1.06 -6.76
CA GLN A 110 0.08 -2.46 -6.53
C GLN A 110 -0.07 -2.71 -5.03
N TYR A 111 -1.14 -3.40 -4.67
CA TYR A 111 -1.36 -3.92 -3.32
C TYR A 111 -1.48 -5.43 -3.38
N SER A 112 -0.78 -6.13 -2.48
CA SER A 112 -0.95 -7.57 -2.27
C SER A 112 -1.54 -7.80 -0.87
N TYR A 113 -2.54 -8.65 -0.78
CA TYR A 113 -3.17 -9.06 0.47
C TYR A 113 -3.08 -10.57 0.59
N TYR A 114 -2.60 -11.05 1.73
CA TYR A 114 -2.37 -12.47 1.96
C TYR A 114 -3.40 -13.03 2.92
N VAL A 115 -3.94 -14.20 2.57
CA VAL A 115 -4.93 -14.94 3.38
C VAL A 115 -4.42 -16.36 3.57
N TRP A 116 -4.25 -16.75 4.82
CA TRP A 116 -4.00 -18.14 5.20
C TRP A 116 -5.34 -18.86 5.28
N ASN A 117 -5.66 -19.64 4.25
CA ASN A 117 -6.93 -20.34 4.11
C ASN A 117 -6.79 -21.80 4.52
N SER A 118 -6.88 -22.06 5.81
CA SER A 118 -6.75 -23.37 6.41
C SER A 118 -7.58 -23.42 7.69
N PRO A 119 -8.16 -24.57 8.07
CA PRO A 119 -8.78 -24.74 9.39
C PRO A 119 -7.83 -24.45 10.56
N ILE A 120 -6.52 -24.66 10.36
CA ILE A 120 -5.47 -24.47 11.37
C ILE A 120 -4.70 -23.19 11.08
N PRO A 121 -4.55 -22.27 12.07
CA PRO A 121 -3.75 -21.07 11.89
C PRO A 121 -2.26 -21.37 11.73
N ASN A 122 -1.52 -20.46 11.08
CA ASN A 122 -0.07 -20.56 10.93
C ASN A 122 0.64 -19.56 11.85
N ALA A 123 1.49 -20.06 12.73
CA ALA A 123 2.21 -19.25 13.72
C ALA A 123 3.22 -18.29 13.08
N PHE A 124 3.82 -18.65 11.95
CA PHE A 124 4.80 -17.80 11.25
C PHE A 124 4.12 -16.74 10.39
N GLU A 125 2.99 -17.09 9.75
CA GLU A 125 2.27 -16.18 8.87
C GLU A 125 1.29 -15.24 9.60
N ARG A 126 1.08 -15.41 10.90
CA ARG A 126 0.08 -14.69 11.71
C ARG A 126 0.18 -13.15 11.65
N TYR A 127 1.31 -12.61 11.23
CA TYR A 127 1.53 -11.16 11.13
C TYR A 127 1.51 -10.63 9.71
N HIS A 128 1.62 -11.53 8.72
CA HIS A 128 1.73 -11.17 7.31
C HIS A 128 0.52 -11.63 6.50
N SER A 129 -0.35 -12.47 7.08
CA SER A 129 -1.58 -12.96 6.45
C SER A 129 -2.78 -12.84 7.38
N PHE A 130 -3.96 -12.81 6.79
CA PHE A 130 -5.23 -12.94 7.50
C PHE A 130 -5.65 -14.41 7.53
N HIS A 131 -5.86 -14.96 8.71
CA HIS A 131 -6.33 -16.34 8.84
C HIS A 131 -7.83 -16.43 8.55
N PHE A 132 -8.20 -17.30 7.61
CA PHE A 132 -9.58 -17.57 7.23
C PHE A 132 -9.83 -19.09 7.21
N PRO A 133 -10.56 -19.68 8.21
CA PRO A 133 -10.64 -21.12 8.39
C PRO A 133 -11.69 -21.83 7.50
N LYS A 134 -12.61 -21.08 6.87
CA LYS A 134 -13.67 -21.67 6.05
C LYS A 134 -13.17 -21.97 4.64
N ALA A 135 -13.72 -23.02 4.01
CA ALA A 135 -13.46 -23.30 2.59
C ALA A 135 -13.87 -22.11 1.72
N LEU A 136 -13.08 -21.84 0.68
CA LEU A 136 -13.30 -20.74 -0.25
C LEU A 136 -13.42 -21.29 -1.68
N ASP A 137 -14.48 -20.88 -2.36
CA ASP A 137 -14.69 -21.09 -3.79
C ASP A 137 -13.92 -19.99 -4.56
N GLN A 138 -12.74 -20.35 -5.06
CA GLN A 138 -11.86 -19.43 -5.76
C GLN A 138 -12.48 -18.92 -7.07
N GLU A 139 -13.20 -19.77 -7.79
CA GLU A 139 -13.82 -19.39 -9.07
C GLU A 139 -14.88 -18.30 -8.89
N LYS A 140 -15.72 -18.41 -7.85
CA LYS A 140 -16.68 -17.34 -7.50
C LYS A 140 -15.98 -16.03 -7.13
N MET A 141 -14.86 -16.09 -6.42
CA MET A 141 -14.08 -14.89 -6.10
C MET A 141 -13.49 -14.26 -7.36
N GLU A 142 -12.96 -15.06 -8.29
CA GLU A 142 -12.43 -14.58 -9.57
C GLU A 142 -13.51 -13.93 -10.45
N GLN A 143 -14.71 -14.52 -10.52
CA GLN A 143 -15.86 -13.91 -11.19
C GLN A 143 -16.24 -12.56 -10.58
N ALA A 144 -16.16 -12.44 -9.26
CA ALA A 144 -16.38 -11.17 -8.56
C ALA A 144 -15.30 -10.14 -8.92
N CYS A 145 -14.03 -10.56 -9.00
CA CYS A 145 -12.91 -9.69 -9.37
C CYS A 145 -13.11 -9.05 -10.74
N GLN A 146 -13.64 -9.81 -11.74
CA GLN A 146 -13.89 -9.27 -13.08
C GLN A 146 -14.85 -8.07 -13.08
N LYS A 147 -15.82 -8.05 -12.16
CA LYS A 147 -16.78 -6.94 -12.05
C LYS A 147 -16.19 -5.71 -11.34
N LEU A 148 -15.10 -5.87 -10.61
CA LEU A 148 -14.40 -4.78 -9.91
C LEU A 148 -13.36 -4.08 -10.79
N ILE A 149 -12.94 -4.73 -11.89
CA ILE A 149 -12.00 -4.15 -12.86
C ILE A 149 -12.71 -3.04 -13.64
N GLY A 150 -11.97 -1.95 -13.88
CA GLY A 150 -12.48 -0.76 -14.57
C GLY A 150 -12.51 0.47 -13.67
N THR A 151 -13.19 1.50 -14.15
CA THR A 151 -13.32 2.79 -13.46
C THR A 151 -14.69 2.89 -12.80
N HIS A 152 -14.70 2.92 -11.47
CA HIS A 152 -15.92 2.93 -10.67
C HIS A 152 -15.81 3.93 -9.50
N ASP A 153 -16.95 4.31 -8.93
CA ASP A 153 -16.99 4.99 -7.65
C ASP A 153 -16.93 3.95 -6.51
N PHE A 154 -15.81 3.91 -5.81
CA PHE A 154 -15.56 2.97 -4.73
C PHE A 154 -15.87 3.53 -3.33
N ILE A 155 -16.76 4.53 -3.21
CA ILE A 155 -17.12 5.10 -1.90
C ILE A 155 -17.63 4.03 -0.94
N GLY A 156 -18.45 3.08 -1.41
CA GLY A 156 -18.97 1.96 -0.62
C GLY A 156 -17.90 0.98 -0.13
N PHE A 157 -16.73 0.96 -0.77
CA PHE A 157 -15.58 0.15 -0.40
C PHE A 157 -14.49 0.97 0.30
N SER A 158 -14.85 2.04 0.99
CA SER A 158 -13.89 2.87 1.69
C SER A 158 -14.35 3.22 3.10
N ALA A 159 -13.38 3.47 3.99
CA ALA A 159 -13.65 3.99 5.33
C ALA A 159 -13.69 5.54 5.36
N LEU A 160 -13.84 6.19 4.21
CA LEU A 160 -13.96 7.63 4.12
C LEU A 160 -15.38 8.06 4.52
N LYS A 161 -15.48 8.99 5.45
CA LYS A 161 -16.70 9.77 5.65
C LYS A 161 -16.87 10.68 4.43
N LYS A 162 -18.13 11.06 4.07
CA LYS A 162 -18.45 11.96 2.94
C LYS A 162 -17.37 13.04 2.78
N ASN A 163 -16.65 13.03 1.65
CA ASN A 163 -15.50 13.90 1.44
C ASN A 163 -15.69 14.67 0.12
N LYS A 164 -15.08 15.87 0.04
CA LYS A 164 -15.06 16.71 -1.18
C LYS A 164 -14.15 16.15 -2.29
N LYS A 165 -13.38 15.07 -2.01
CA LYS A 165 -12.45 14.47 -2.99
C LYS A 165 -13.12 13.32 -3.74
N SER A 166 -12.80 13.20 -5.03
CA SER A 166 -13.28 12.09 -5.87
C SER A 166 -12.97 10.74 -5.25
N THR A 167 -13.98 9.86 -5.20
CA THR A 167 -13.91 8.47 -4.78
C THR A 167 -13.81 7.50 -5.95
N THR A 168 -13.83 8.03 -7.19
CA THR A 168 -13.62 7.28 -8.41
C THR A 168 -12.18 6.79 -8.49
N ARG A 169 -12.00 5.48 -8.75
CA ARG A 169 -10.69 4.84 -8.96
C ARG A 169 -10.79 3.90 -10.15
N THR A 170 -9.64 3.65 -10.77
CA THR A 170 -9.51 2.64 -11.82
C THR A 170 -8.70 1.47 -11.26
N ILE A 171 -9.30 0.30 -11.24
CA ILE A 171 -8.61 -0.96 -11.01
C ILE A 171 -8.30 -1.57 -12.38
N GLU A 172 -7.02 -1.75 -12.67
CA GLU A 172 -6.54 -2.27 -13.96
C GLU A 172 -6.49 -3.79 -13.97
N LYS A 173 -6.14 -4.38 -12.82
CA LYS A 173 -5.99 -5.83 -12.68
C LYS A 173 -6.26 -6.27 -11.25
N ILE A 174 -6.92 -7.44 -11.13
CA ILE A 174 -7.00 -8.21 -9.88
C ILE A 174 -6.62 -9.64 -10.21
N THR A 175 -5.73 -10.24 -9.43
CA THR A 175 -5.42 -11.68 -9.52
C THR A 175 -5.55 -12.33 -8.14
N ILE A 176 -5.93 -13.61 -8.15
CA ILE A 176 -5.95 -14.48 -6.96
C ILE A 176 -5.04 -15.66 -7.28
N GLU A 177 -3.95 -15.77 -6.54
CA GLU A 177 -3.00 -16.86 -6.69
C GLU A 177 -3.02 -17.72 -5.42
N ARG A 178 -3.09 -19.04 -5.59
CA ARG A 178 -3.06 -20.00 -4.49
C ARG A 178 -1.74 -20.76 -4.50
N ASN A 179 -1.05 -20.73 -3.37
CA ASN A 179 0.13 -21.55 -3.14
C ASN A 179 -0.07 -22.33 -1.83
N GLY A 180 -0.49 -23.60 -1.96
CA GLY A 180 -0.93 -24.40 -0.82
C GLY A 180 -2.12 -23.74 -0.11
N GLU A 181 -1.96 -23.44 1.16
CA GLU A 181 -2.98 -22.79 1.99
C GLU A 181 -2.91 -21.25 1.95
N MET A 182 -1.92 -20.68 1.28
CA MET A 182 -1.78 -19.23 1.11
C MET A 182 -2.50 -18.78 -0.15
N LEU A 183 -3.44 -17.84 0.02
CA LEU A 183 -4.03 -17.06 -1.07
C LEU A 183 -3.40 -15.67 -1.11
N GLN A 184 -2.96 -15.26 -2.29
CA GLN A 184 -2.49 -13.90 -2.56
C GLN A 184 -3.47 -13.19 -3.48
N PHE A 185 -4.06 -12.11 -3.00
CA PHE A 185 -4.87 -11.18 -3.81
C PHE A 185 -3.97 -10.02 -4.23
N THR A 186 -3.82 -9.78 -5.52
CA THR A 186 -3.04 -8.66 -6.05
C THR A 186 -3.96 -7.70 -6.80
N PHE A 187 -3.93 -6.43 -6.39
CA PHE A 187 -4.69 -5.33 -6.99
C PHE A 187 -3.73 -4.33 -7.63
N VAL A 188 -3.93 -4.00 -8.89
CA VAL A 188 -3.19 -2.97 -9.63
C VAL A 188 -4.17 -1.89 -10.07
N GLY A 189 -3.82 -0.62 -9.89
CA GLY A 189 -4.68 0.50 -10.28
C GLY A 189 -4.03 1.87 -10.06
N ASN A 190 -4.73 2.91 -10.48
CA ASN A 190 -4.24 4.30 -10.40
C ASN A 190 -4.14 4.84 -8.96
N GLY A 191 -4.82 4.20 -8.01
CA GLY A 191 -4.82 4.56 -6.59
C GLY A 191 -5.96 3.86 -5.86
N PHE A 192 -5.85 3.85 -4.52
CA PHE A 192 -6.83 3.20 -3.65
C PHE A 192 -7.27 4.15 -2.54
N LEU A 193 -8.54 4.04 -2.14
CA LEU A 193 -9.11 4.80 -1.02
C LEU A 193 -8.67 4.19 0.31
N HIS A 194 -8.87 4.94 1.40
CA HIS A 194 -8.60 4.47 2.74
C HIS A 194 -9.31 3.15 3.03
N LYS A 195 -8.57 2.12 3.41
CA LYS A 195 -9.00 0.73 3.67
C LYS A 195 -9.65 0.00 2.48
N MET A 196 -9.65 0.57 1.27
CA MET A 196 -10.34 0.01 0.11
C MET A 196 -9.98 -1.46 -0.16
N VAL A 197 -8.70 -1.78 -0.28
CA VAL A 197 -8.25 -3.16 -0.56
C VAL A 197 -8.71 -4.13 0.55
N ARG A 198 -8.65 -3.73 1.81
CA ARG A 198 -9.10 -4.56 2.94
C ARG A 198 -10.59 -4.90 2.85
N ILE A 199 -11.42 -3.91 2.49
CA ILE A 199 -12.88 -4.08 2.36
C ILE A 199 -13.18 -4.94 1.14
N LEU A 200 -12.50 -4.71 0.00
CA LEU A 200 -12.65 -5.55 -1.20
C LEU A 200 -12.32 -7.01 -0.92
N VAL A 201 -11.17 -7.29 -0.28
CA VAL A 201 -10.81 -8.67 0.08
C VAL A 201 -11.83 -9.28 1.04
N GLY A 202 -12.27 -8.55 2.08
CA GLY A 202 -13.32 -9.04 2.98
C GLY A 202 -14.59 -9.46 2.23
N THR A 203 -15.04 -8.63 1.26
CA THR A 203 -16.20 -8.95 0.42
C THR A 203 -15.96 -10.18 -0.47
N LEU A 204 -14.76 -10.30 -1.07
CA LEU A 204 -14.40 -11.47 -1.88
C LEU A 204 -14.39 -12.76 -1.03
N LEU A 205 -13.90 -12.70 0.20
CA LEU A 205 -13.92 -13.85 1.12
C LEU A 205 -15.35 -14.24 1.51
N GLU A 206 -16.26 -13.28 1.72
CA GLU A 206 -17.67 -13.56 1.98
C GLU A 206 -18.35 -14.24 0.78
N ILE A 207 -18.03 -13.81 -0.45
CA ILE A 207 -18.51 -14.44 -1.70
C ILE A 207 -17.94 -15.87 -1.83
N GLY A 208 -16.64 -16.03 -1.64
CA GLY A 208 -15.98 -17.35 -1.72
C GLY A 208 -16.50 -18.34 -0.68
N ALA A 209 -16.86 -17.87 0.51
CA ALA A 209 -17.46 -18.67 1.57
C ALA A 209 -18.98 -18.95 1.37
N GLY A 210 -19.60 -18.39 0.31
CA GLY A 210 -21.02 -18.52 0.04
C GLY A 210 -21.94 -17.80 1.04
N THR A 211 -21.39 -16.90 1.85
CA THR A 211 -22.15 -16.12 2.84
C THR A 211 -22.73 -14.83 2.26
N LYS A 212 -22.34 -14.47 1.04
CA LYS A 212 -22.82 -13.30 0.34
C LYS A 212 -22.99 -13.58 -1.15
N GLU A 213 -24.10 -13.13 -1.73
CA GLU A 213 -24.35 -13.28 -3.16
C GLU A 213 -23.54 -12.27 -3.98
N LEU A 214 -23.05 -12.71 -5.14
CA LEU A 214 -22.25 -11.89 -6.05
C LEU A 214 -22.99 -10.62 -6.49
N ALA A 215 -24.28 -10.73 -6.80
CA ALA A 215 -25.09 -9.60 -7.28
C ALA A 215 -25.29 -8.53 -6.19
N LEU A 216 -25.58 -8.92 -4.95
CA LEU A 216 -25.83 -8.02 -3.82
C LEU A 216 -24.54 -7.35 -3.31
N SER A 217 -23.41 -8.01 -3.48
CA SER A 217 -22.12 -7.52 -2.97
C SER A 217 -21.58 -6.31 -3.71
N LEU A 218 -21.99 -6.12 -4.96
CA LEU A 218 -21.45 -5.12 -5.87
C LEU A 218 -22.40 -3.95 -6.12
N ILE A 219 -23.57 -3.90 -5.44
CA ILE A 219 -24.53 -2.78 -5.50
C ILE A 219 -23.89 -1.43 -5.09
N HIS A 220 -22.79 -1.48 -4.34
CA HIS A 220 -22.07 -0.27 -3.89
C HIS A 220 -21.07 0.28 -4.92
N ILE A 221 -20.95 -0.36 -6.10
CA ILE A 221 -20.19 0.18 -7.22
C ILE A 221 -21.14 0.97 -8.09
N SER A 222 -21.19 2.28 -7.91
CA SER A 222 -21.95 3.16 -8.80
C SER A 222 -21.10 3.50 -10.02
N GLU A 223 -21.74 3.53 -11.21
CA GLU A 223 -21.11 4.10 -12.41
C GLU A 223 -20.69 5.55 -12.13
N PRO A 224 -19.49 5.98 -12.61
CA PRO A 224 -19.09 7.37 -12.45
C PRO A 224 -20.12 8.28 -13.10
N THR A 225 -20.77 9.13 -12.30
CA THR A 225 -21.65 10.17 -12.84
C THR A 225 -20.87 11.00 -13.85
N ARG A 226 -21.30 11.02 -15.12
CA ARG A 226 -20.76 11.93 -16.13
C ARG A 226 -20.87 13.36 -15.60
N PRO A 227 -19.78 14.16 -15.64
CA PRO A 227 -19.89 15.56 -15.31
C PRO A 227 -20.89 16.21 -16.29
N ARG A 228 -21.83 16.97 -15.73
CA ARG A 228 -22.71 17.85 -16.49
C ARG A 228 -21.95 19.06 -16.98
#